data_4d1431ec9ae7c3c04dd3ef918b5482c1
#
_entry.id   4d1431ec9ae7c3c04dd3ef918b5482c1
#
_cell.length_a   1.000
_cell.length_b   1.000
_cell.length_c   1.000
_cell.angle_alpha   90.00
_cell.angle_beta   90.00
_cell.angle_gamma   90.00
#
_symmetry.space_group_name_H-M   'P 1'
#
loop_
_entity.id
_entity.type
_entity.pdbx_description
1 polymer ?
#
loop_
_entity_poly.entity_id
_entity_poly.type
_entity_poly.pdbx_seq_one_letter_code
_entity_poly.pdbx_strand_id
1 'polypeptide(L)'
;MIRGFFVGRFQPFHDGHRAVVEHIAGEMDELVLGIGSADVSHTVHDPFTAGERVRMVTKAVADLEVPTYVVPIEDIDRNTLWVSHIESMAPAFDVAYSNNPLVVRLFEEAGIEVRHPPMFDRDRFEGTGIRNRMLAGDDWTGHVPDPVAEVIDEINGVERLRTVDEDNVGERWRARED
;
A
#
# COMPACT_ATOMS: atom_id res chain seq x y z
N MET A 1 0.71 16.26 -20.86
CA MET A 1 0.65 14.93 -20.23
C MET A 1 1.01 15.13 -18.76
N ILE A 2 0.07 14.87 -17.87
CA ILE A 2 0.22 15.08 -16.42
C ILE A 2 0.22 13.70 -15.76
N ARG A 3 1.26 13.41 -14.97
CA ARG A 3 1.40 12.13 -14.27
C ARG A 3 1.22 12.32 -12.77
N GLY A 4 0.28 11.55 -12.19
CA GLY A 4 0.01 11.52 -10.77
C GLY A 4 0.87 10.47 -10.06
N PHE A 5 1.25 10.74 -8.81
CA PHE A 5 1.92 9.80 -7.92
C PHE A 5 1.07 9.57 -6.67
N PHE A 6 0.85 8.32 -6.33
CA PHE A 6 0.18 7.92 -5.10
C PHE A 6 0.95 6.79 -4.42
N VAL A 7 1.25 6.92 -3.14
CA VAL A 7 2.01 5.93 -2.38
C VAL A 7 1.19 5.35 -1.25
N GLY A 8 1.29 4.04 -1.08
CA GLY A 8 0.68 3.31 0.03
C GLY A 8 1.44 2.03 0.34
N ARG A 9 1.27 1.51 1.56
CA ARG A 9 1.86 0.21 1.93
C ARG A 9 1.14 -0.96 1.26
N PHE A 10 -0.17 -0.83 1.03
CA PHE A 10 -1.00 -1.85 0.37
C PHE A 10 -0.86 -3.25 1.01
N GLN A 11 -1.16 -3.34 2.28
CA GLN A 11 -1.02 -4.54 3.11
C GLN A 11 -2.37 -5.07 3.66
N PRO A 12 -3.28 -5.58 2.79
CA PRO A 12 -3.23 -5.62 1.32
C PRO A 12 -3.77 -4.35 0.64
N PHE A 13 -3.71 -4.31 -0.69
CA PHE A 13 -4.50 -3.37 -1.49
C PHE A 13 -5.99 -3.71 -1.32
N HIS A 14 -6.82 -2.72 -1.04
CA HIS A 14 -8.23 -2.89 -0.71
C HIS A 14 -9.15 -1.93 -1.48
N ASP A 15 -10.46 -2.11 -1.40
CA ASP A 15 -11.44 -1.33 -2.17
C ASP A 15 -11.35 0.17 -1.90
N GLY A 16 -10.98 0.58 -0.68
CA GLY A 16 -10.71 1.99 -0.40
C GLY A 16 -9.52 2.55 -1.17
N HIS A 17 -8.44 1.78 -1.34
CA HIS A 17 -7.33 2.15 -2.22
C HIS A 17 -7.77 2.19 -3.68
N ARG A 18 -8.56 1.21 -4.11
CA ARG A 18 -9.08 1.15 -5.48
C ARG A 18 -9.90 2.40 -5.81
N ALA A 19 -10.81 2.83 -4.94
CA ALA A 19 -11.62 4.03 -5.14
C ALA A 19 -10.77 5.31 -5.23
N VAL A 20 -9.71 5.42 -4.41
CA VAL A 20 -8.74 6.54 -4.51
C VAL A 20 -8.01 6.51 -5.86
N VAL A 21 -7.54 5.35 -6.28
CA VAL A 21 -6.80 5.19 -7.55
C VAL A 21 -7.69 5.51 -8.75
N GLU A 22 -8.94 5.09 -8.76
CA GLU A 22 -9.93 5.44 -9.81
C GLU A 22 -10.18 6.95 -9.88
N HIS A 23 -10.32 7.60 -8.73
CA HIS A 23 -10.46 9.05 -8.66
C HIS A 23 -9.26 9.77 -9.28
N ILE A 24 -8.04 9.36 -8.92
CA ILE A 24 -6.80 9.95 -9.45
C ILE A 24 -6.68 9.68 -10.95
N ALA A 25 -6.98 8.46 -11.40
CA ALA A 25 -6.94 8.08 -12.81
C ALA A 25 -7.90 8.93 -13.67
N GLY A 26 -9.03 9.38 -13.09
CA GLY A 26 -9.96 10.29 -13.75
C GLY A 26 -9.43 11.72 -13.97
N GLU A 27 -8.34 12.10 -13.30
CA GLU A 27 -7.75 13.45 -13.35
C GLU A 27 -6.39 13.49 -14.07
N MET A 28 -5.75 12.31 -14.31
CA MET A 28 -4.37 12.21 -14.78
C MET A 28 -4.29 11.50 -16.13
N ASP A 29 -3.26 11.83 -16.91
CA ASP A 29 -2.96 11.13 -18.17
C ASP A 29 -2.21 9.81 -17.91
N GLU A 30 -1.43 9.74 -16.84
CA GLU A 30 -0.68 8.55 -16.40
C GLU A 30 -0.63 8.52 -14.86
N LEU A 31 -0.41 7.33 -14.30
CA LEU A 31 -0.38 7.13 -12.85
C LEU A 31 0.84 6.31 -12.42
N VAL A 32 1.48 6.74 -11.34
CA VAL A 32 2.52 5.97 -10.65
C VAL A 32 2.00 5.58 -9.26
N LEU A 33 1.94 4.29 -8.99
CA LEU A 33 1.56 3.71 -7.69
C LEU A 33 2.82 3.22 -6.99
N GLY A 34 3.27 3.96 -5.97
CA GLY A 34 4.38 3.58 -5.12
C GLY A 34 3.96 2.57 -4.05
N ILE A 35 4.63 1.43 -3.98
CA ILE A 35 4.46 0.47 -2.89
C ILE A 35 5.50 0.79 -1.83
N GLY A 36 5.10 1.51 -0.79
CA GLY A 36 5.97 1.89 0.32
C GLY A 36 6.37 0.73 1.20
N SER A 37 7.42 0.92 2.00
CA SER A 37 8.00 -0.10 2.87
C SER A 37 8.27 -1.40 2.10
N ALA A 38 8.88 -1.30 0.92
CA ALA A 38 9.11 -2.43 0.03
C ALA A 38 10.09 -3.45 0.61
N ASP A 39 10.96 -3.02 1.50
CA ASP A 39 11.95 -3.82 2.23
C ASP A 39 11.35 -4.63 3.39
N VAL A 40 10.11 -4.32 3.82
CA VAL A 40 9.46 -4.96 4.98
C VAL A 40 8.43 -6.00 4.54
N SER A 41 8.49 -7.18 5.16
CA SER A 41 7.52 -8.25 4.99
C SER A 41 7.55 -9.25 6.15
N HIS A 42 6.63 -10.23 6.14
CA HIS A 42 6.57 -11.32 7.12
C HIS A 42 6.41 -10.82 8.57
N THR A 43 5.65 -9.75 8.74
CA THR A 43 5.20 -9.25 10.05
C THR A 43 3.68 -9.19 10.09
N VAL A 44 3.09 -9.02 11.28
CA VAL A 44 1.63 -8.86 11.41
C VAL A 44 1.13 -7.59 10.72
N HIS A 45 1.94 -6.53 10.71
CA HIS A 45 1.60 -5.26 10.08
C HIS A 45 1.85 -5.27 8.57
N ASP A 46 2.88 -5.98 8.14
CA ASP A 46 3.34 -6.04 6.76
C ASP A 46 3.57 -7.51 6.34
N PRO A 47 2.49 -8.32 6.16
CA PRO A 47 2.63 -9.75 5.89
C PRO A 47 3.11 -10.06 4.47
N PHE A 48 2.89 -9.15 3.51
CA PHE A 48 3.13 -9.39 2.09
C PHE A 48 4.42 -8.73 1.61
N THR A 49 5.19 -9.44 0.78
CA THR A 49 6.42 -8.92 0.16
C THR A 49 6.10 -7.82 -0.86
N ALA A 50 7.12 -7.03 -1.24
CA ALA A 50 6.96 -6.03 -2.29
C ALA A 50 6.48 -6.63 -3.61
N GLY A 51 7.08 -7.75 -4.04
CA GLY A 51 6.70 -8.43 -5.29
C GLY A 51 5.26 -8.94 -5.30
N GLU A 52 4.78 -9.47 -4.17
CA GLU A 52 3.39 -9.89 -4.01
C GLU A 52 2.42 -8.69 -4.09
N ARG A 53 2.76 -7.57 -3.44
CA ARG A 53 1.98 -6.34 -3.48
C ARG A 53 1.98 -5.68 -4.87
N VAL A 54 3.13 -5.68 -5.57
CA VAL A 54 3.20 -5.27 -6.99
C VAL A 54 2.21 -6.07 -7.82
N ARG A 55 2.19 -7.39 -7.64
CA ARG A 55 1.26 -8.28 -8.36
C ARG A 55 -0.20 -8.00 -8.02
N MET A 56 -0.52 -7.82 -6.73
CA MET A 56 -1.88 -7.47 -6.26
C MET A 56 -2.36 -6.16 -6.90
N VAL A 57 -1.56 -5.11 -6.79
CA VAL A 57 -1.93 -3.78 -7.31
C VAL A 57 -2.03 -3.81 -8.83
N THR A 58 -1.06 -4.39 -9.54
CA THR A 58 -1.08 -4.46 -11.00
C THR A 58 -2.33 -5.18 -11.52
N LYS A 59 -2.72 -6.30 -10.91
CA LYS A 59 -3.95 -7.01 -11.28
C LYS A 59 -5.21 -6.19 -10.93
N ALA A 60 -5.22 -5.54 -9.77
CA ALA A 60 -6.36 -4.76 -9.29
C ALA A 60 -6.65 -3.51 -10.13
N VAL A 61 -5.67 -2.97 -10.84
CA VAL A 61 -5.80 -1.76 -11.65
C VAL A 61 -5.69 -2.02 -13.16
N ALA A 62 -5.71 -3.28 -13.58
CA ALA A 62 -5.50 -3.67 -14.98
C ALA A 62 -6.57 -3.18 -15.96
N ASP A 63 -7.74 -2.81 -15.46
CA ASP A 63 -8.88 -2.28 -16.22
C ASP A 63 -8.92 -0.75 -16.30
N LEU A 64 -7.97 -0.05 -15.69
CA LEU A 64 -7.85 1.39 -15.85
C LEU A 64 -7.41 1.77 -17.26
N GLU A 65 -8.04 2.79 -17.82
CA GLU A 65 -7.73 3.26 -19.17
C GLU A 65 -6.42 4.06 -19.26
N VAL A 66 -5.90 4.53 -18.12
CA VAL A 66 -4.64 5.28 -18.06
C VAL A 66 -3.45 4.36 -17.83
N PRO A 67 -2.30 4.59 -18.51
CA PRO A 67 -1.07 3.87 -18.22
C PRO A 67 -0.71 3.97 -16.73
N THR A 68 -0.50 2.83 -16.08
CA THR A 68 -0.21 2.77 -14.65
C THR A 68 1.09 2.00 -14.39
N TYR A 69 2.00 2.64 -13.67
CA TYR A 69 3.29 2.09 -13.26
C TYR A 69 3.23 1.73 -11.78
N VAL A 70 3.49 0.47 -11.43
CA VAL A 70 3.54 0.00 -10.05
C VAL A 70 5.00 -0.20 -9.64
N VAL A 71 5.46 0.59 -8.67
CA VAL A 71 6.89 0.68 -8.33
C VAL A 71 7.09 0.39 -6.84
N PRO A 72 7.91 -0.62 -6.48
CA PRO A 72 8.28 -0.83 -5.08
C PRO A 72 9.28 0.24 -4.63
N ILE A 73 9.06 0.81 -3.44
CA ILE A 73 9.87 1.87 -2.84
C ILE A 73 10.25 1.44 -1.43
N GLU A 74 11.53 1.26 -1.21
CA GLU A 74 12.09 0.94 0.10
C GLU A 74 12.04 2.15 1.03
N ASP A 75 11.91 1.89 2.33
CA ASP A 75 11.98 2.96 3.32
C ASP A 75 13.43 3.42 3.53
N ILE A 76 13.58 4.71 3.79
CA ILE A 76 14.87 5.30 4.22
C ILE A 76 14.67 6.07 5.52
N ASP A 77 15.63 5.94 6.45
CA ASP A 77 15.57 6.57 7.78
C ASP A 77 15.80 8.09 7.79
N ARG A 78 15.79 8.73 6.61
CA ARG A 78 16.08 10.16 6.46
C ARG A 78 14.99 10.87 5.66
N ASN A 79 14.01 11.42 6.36
CA ASN A 79 12.88 12.13 5.75
C ASN A 79 13.30 13.25 4.78
N THR A 80 14.42 13.95 5.05
CA THR A 80 14.94 15.01 4.17
C THR A 80 15.41 14.50 2.79
N LEU A 81 15.64 13.21 2.63
CA LEU A 81 16.03 12.57 1.37
C LEU A 81 14.90 11.75 0.74
N TRP A 82 13.77 11.65 1.43
CA TRP A 82 12.70 10.72 1.05
C TRP A 82 12.12 11.03 -0.34
N VAL A 83 11.87 12.30 -0.66
CA VAL A 83 11.35 12.69 -1.98
C VAL A 83 12.36 12.39 -3.08
N SER A 84 13.64 12.77 -2.91
CA SER A 84 14.69 12.45 -3.88
C SER A 84 14.90 10.94 -4.06
N HIS A 85 14.67 10.16 -3.00
CA HIS A 85 14.68 8.71 -3.08
C HIS A 85 13.54 8.21 -3.97
N ILE A 86 12.30 8.69 -3.77
CA ILE A 86 11.16 8.36 -4.62
C ILE A 86 11.44 8.72 -6.09
N GLU A 87 11.95 9.94 -6.35
CA GLU A 87 12.28 10.39 -7.70
C GLU A 87 13.36 9.52 -8.38
N SER A 88 14.25 8.91 -7.60
CA SER A 88 15.26 7.99 -8.12
C SER A 88 14.70 6.60 -8.47
N MET A 89 13.58 6.20 -7.88
CA MET A 89 12.98 4.86 -8.01
C MET A 89 11.81 4.83 -8.98
N ALA A 90 11.08 5.94 -9.10
CA ALA A 90 9.83 6.04 -9.83
C ALA A 90 9.97 6.84 -11.14
N PRO A 91 9.13 6.61 -12.16
CA PRO A 91 8.97 7.54 -13.27
C PRO A 91 8.68 8.95 -12.76
N ALA A 92 9.23 9.98 -13.42
CA ALA A 92 8.97 11.37 -13.07
C ALA A 92 7.45 11.65 -13.05
N PHE A 93 6.99 12.40 -12.07
CA PHE A 93 5.58 12.75 -11.87
C PHE A 93 5.44 14.25 -11.59
N ASP A 94 4.25 14.79 -11.86
CA ASP A 94 3.96 16.22 -11.75
C ASP A 94 3.20 16.56 -10.47
N VAL A 95 2.34 15.63 -10.00
CA VAL A 95 1.44 15.81 -8.86
C VAL A 95 1.50 14.61 -7.94
N ALA A 96 1.66 14.86 -6.65
CA ALA A 96 1.55 13.82 -5.62
C ALA A 96 0.17 13.84 -4.95
N TYR A 97 -0.37 12.68 -4.61
CA TYR A 97 -1.63 12.53 -3.90
C TYR A 97 -1.39 11.95 -2.51
N SER A 98 -1.79 12.66 -1.47
CA SER A 98 -1.68 12.18 -0.09
C SER A 98 -2.60 12.92 0.87
N ASN A 99 -3.07 12.20 1.90
CA ASN A 99 -3.73 12.76 3.08
C ASN A 99 -2.85 12.61 4.36
N ASN A 100 -1.65 12.05 4.24
CA ASN A 100 -0.71 11.95 5.34
C ASN A 100 0.03 13.29 5.53
N PRO A 101 -0.09 13.99 6.68
CA PRO A 101 0.48 15.32 6.87
C PRO A 101 2.01 15.38 6.67
N LEU A 102 2.75 14.33 7.06
CA LEU A 102 4.19 14.28 6.87
C LEU A 102 4.54 14.15 5.37
N VAL A 103 3.87 13.26 4.66
CA VAL A 103 4.07 13.03 3.22
C VAL A 103 3.75 14.30 2.42
N VAL A 104 2.63 14.95 2.73
CA VAL A 104 2.24 16.25 2.14
C VAL A 104 3.36 17.25 2.33
N ARG A 105 3.82 17.43 3.57
CA ARG A 105 4.88 18.38 3.90
C ARG A 105 6.17 18.11 3.14
N LEU A 106 6.60 16.86 3.04
CA LEU A 106 7.84 16.50 2.36
C LEU A 106 7.78 16.82 0.85
N PHE A 107 6.66 16.57 0.20
CA PHE A 107 6.47 16.92 -1.21
C PHE A 107 6.38 18.43 -1.44
N GLU A 108 5.67 19.17 -0.58
CA GLU A 108 5.59 20.63 -0.65
C GLU A 108 6.96 21.29 -0.47
N GLU A 109 7.77 20.82 0.49
CA GLU A 109 9.15 21.29 0.72
C GLU A 109 10.08 20.98 -0.48
N ALA A 110 9.80 19.93 -1.25
CA ALA A 110 10.50 19.62 -2.49
C ALA A 110 9.95 20.40 -3.71
N GLY A 111 8.91 21.21 -3.54
CA GLY A 111 8.29 21.99 -4.62
C GLY A 111 7.36 21.21 -5.53
N ILE A 112 6.90 20.04 -5.12
CA ILE A 112 5.95 19.19 -5.86
C ILE A 112 4.53 19.58 -5.45
N GLU A 113 3.62 19.74 -6.46
CA GLU A 113 2.20 19.95 -6.20
C GLU A 113 1.60 18.76 -5.47
N VAL A 114 0.84 19.03 -4.39
CA VAL A 114 0.14 17.98 -3.65
C VAL A 114 -1.36 18.19 -3.74
N ARG A 115 -2.09 17.13 -4.06
CA ARG A 115 -3.55 17.07 -4.00
C ARG A 115 -4.02 16.08 -2.95
N HIS A 116 -5.18 16.37 -2.38
CA HIS A 116 -5.80 15.54 -1.34
C HIS A 116 -6.90 14.68 -1.96
N PRO A 117 -6.69 13.37 -2.11
CA PRO A 117 -7.74 12.51 -2.61
C PRO A 117 -8.88 12.42 -1.58
N PRO A 118 -10.14 12.25 -2.02
CA PRO A 118 -11.25 12.02 -1.12
C PRO A 118 -11.01 10.78 -0.26
N MET A 119 -11.47 10.82 0.99
CA MET A 119 -11.41 9.65 1.88
C MET A 119 -12.66 8.82 1.68
N PHE A 120 -12.49 7.63 1.14
CA PHE A 120 -13.57 6.66 0.93
C PHE A 120 -13.65 5.71 2.13
N ASP A 121 -14.74 5.79 2.90
CA ASP A 121 -15.17 4.84 3.96
C ASP A 121 -14.01 4.23 4.77
N ARG A 122 -13.20 5.08 5.42
CA ARG A 122 -11.97 4.67 6.12
C ARG A 122 -12.24 3.62 7.19
N ASP A 123 -13.38 3.70 7.87
CA ASP A 123 -13.75 2.77 8.93
C ASP A 123 -14.06 1.35 8.38
N ARG A 124 -14.45 1.26 7.12
CA ARG A 124 -14.76 0.00 6.44
C ARG A 124 -13.55 -0.60 5.72
N PHE A 125 -12.69 0.26 5.16
CA PHE A 125 -11.56 -0.13 4.32
C PHE A 125 -10.24 0.26 4.98
N GLU A 126 -9.88 -0.44 6.04
CA GLU A 126 -8.59 -0.30 6.70
C GLU A 126 -7.82 -1.62 6.64
N GLY A 127 -6.55 -1.56 6.18
CA GLY A 127 -5.71 -2.75 6.05
C GLY A 127 -5.59 -3.54 7.36
N THR A 128 -5.56 -2.85 8.50
CA THR A 128 -5.55 -3.49 9.83
C THR A 128 -6.83 -4.27 10.09
N GLY A 129 -7.99 -3.71 9.77
CA GLY A 129 -9.28 -4.40 9.92
C GLY A 129 -9.37 -5.65 9.05
N ILE A 130 -8.86 -5.58 7.81
CA ILE A 130 -8.82 -6.73 6.90
C ILE A 130 -7.91 -7.83 7.44
N ARG A 131 -6.71 -7.49 7.92
CA ARG A 131 -5.79 -8.49 8.51
C ARG A 131 -6.36 -9.11 9.79
N ASN A 132 -7.05 -8.34 10.62
CA ASN A 132 -7.73 -8.87 11.81
C ASN A 132 -8.83 -9.88 11.43
N ARG A 133 -9.58 -9.65 10.35
CA ARG A 133 -10.56 -10.63 9.82
C ARG A 133 -9.88 -11.91 9.34
N MET A 134 -8.76 -11.78 8.63
CA MET A 134 -7.95 -12.95 8.20
C MET A 134 -7.49 -13.80 9.39
N LEU A 135 -7.02 -13.16 10.46
CA LEU A 135 -6.59 -13.84 11.69
C LEU A 135 -7.76 -14.52 12.40
N ALA A 136 -8.91 -13.86 12.49
CA ALA A 136 -10.11 -14.38 13.12
C ALA A 136 -10.79 -15.51 12.32
N GLY A 137 -10.47 -15.65 11.03
CA GLY A 137 -11.16 -16.57 10.11
C GLY A 137 -12.50 -16.03 9.62
N ASP A 138 -12.73 -14.74 9.76
CA ASP A 138 -13.90 -14.04 9.25
C ASP A 138 -13.77 -13.76 7.74
N ASP A 139 -14.89 -13.44 7.08
CA ASP A 139 -14.86 -13.03 5.69
C ASP A 139 -14.14 -11.67 5.54
N TRP A 140 -13.06 -11.69 4.79
CA TRP A 140 -12.24 -10.52 4.43
C TRP A 140 -12.31 -10.22 2.92
N THR A 141 -12.74 -11.17 2.10
CA THR A 141 -12.72 -11.07 0.63
C THR A 141 -13.61 -9.97 0.10
N GLY A 142 -14.74 -9.68 0.77
CA GLY A 142 -15.63 -8.59 0.43
C GLY A 142 -15.08 -7.17 0.73
N HIS A 143 -13.79 -7.04 1.08
CA HIS A 143 -13.12 -5.76 1.36
C HIS A 143 -11.94 -5.47 0.43
N VAL A 144 -11.61 -6.39 -0.45
CA VAL A 144 -10.52 -6.28 -1.43
C VAL A 144 -11.02 -6.60 -2.83
N PRO A 145 -10.42 -6.06 -3.89
CA PRO A 145 -10.74 -6.48 -5.25
C PRO A 145 -10.50 -7.99 -5.43
N ASP A 146 -11.35 -8.67 -6.20
CA ASP A 146 -11.23 -10.11 -6.47
C ASP A 146 -9.82 -10.55 -6.89
N PRO A 147 -9.11 -9.84 -7.80
CA PRO A 147 -7.74 -10.20 -8.17
C PRO A 147 -6.74 -10.14 -7.03
N VAL A 148 -7.00 -9.32 -6.00
CA VAL A 148 -6.14 -9.26 -4.79
C VAL A 148 -6.40 -10.49 -3.91
N ALA A 149 -7.67 -10.87 -3.73
CA ALA A 149 -8.02 -12.09 -2.99
C ALA A 149 -7.40 -13.33 -3.64
N GLU A 150 -7.47 -13.45 -4.98
CA GLU A 150 -6.82 -14.53 -5.73
C GLU A 150 -5.31 -14.62 -5.45
N VAL A 151 -4.61 -13.47 -5.46
CA VAL A 151 -3.16 -13.48 -5.17
C VAL A 151 -2.88 -13.91 -3.75
N ILE A 152 -3.67 -13.43 -2.77
CA ILE A 152 -3.50 -13.80 -1.35
C ILE A 152 -3.71 -15.31 -1.16
N ASP A 153 -4.70 -15.90 -1.83
CA ASP A 153 -4.95 -17.34 -1.79
C ASP A 153 -3.81 -18.14 -2.44
N GLU A 154 -3.35 -17.74 -3.63
CA GLU A 154 -2.25 -18.40 -4.34
C GLU A 154 -0.95 -18.47 -3.52
N ILE A 155 -0.64 -17.42 -2.72
CA ILE A 155 0.57 -17.36 -1.90
C ILE A 155 0.39 -17.90 -0.49
N ASN A 156 -0.77 -18.46 -0.15
CA ASN A 156 -1.16 -18.85 1.21
C ASN A 156 -0.98 -17.71 2.23
N GLY A 157 -1.35 -16.49 1.84
CA GLY A 157 -1.08 -15.26 2.57
C GLY A 157 -1.74 -15.21 3.96
N VAL A 158 -2.95 -15.78 4.10
CA VAL A 158 -3.64 -15.87 5.40
C VAL A 158 -2.92 -16.81 6.37
N GLU A 159 -2.43 -17.96 5.88
CA GLU A 159 -1.65 -18.89 6.71
C GLU A 159 -0.33 -18.27 7.17
N ARG A 160 0.37 -17.59 6.26
CA ARG A 160 1.58 -16.82 6.62
C ARG A 160 1.28 -15.80 7.72
N LEU A 161 0.21 -15.02 7.59
CA LEU A 161 -0.16 -14.02 8.58
C LEU A 161 -0.41 -14.65 9.96
N ARG A 162 -1.08 -15.81 10.01
CA ARG A 162 -1.28 -16.57 11.26
C ARG A 162 0.02 -17.04 11.87
N THR A 163 0.92 -17.59 11.05
CA THR A 163 2.23 -18.06 11.51
C THR A 163 3.05 -16.93 12.14
N VAL A 164 3.11 -15.74 11.52
CA VAL A 164 3.86 -14.61 12.07
C VAL A 164 3.18 -13.98 13.30
N ASP A 165 1.86 -14.11 13.43
CA ASP A 165 1.15 -13.68 14.64
C ASP A 165 1.44 -14.60 15.82
N GLU A 166 1.47 -15.92 15.62
CA GLU A 166 1.84 -16.91 16.63
C GLU A 166 3.27 -16.72 17.14
N ASP A 167 4.23 -16.48 16.25
CA ASP A 167 5.63 -16.18 16.63
C ASP A 167 5.72 -14.90 17.46
N ASN A 168 4.98 -13.85 17.08
CA ASN A 168 4.94 -12.58 17.81
C ASN A 168 4.36 -12.73 19.23
N VAL A 169 3.35 -13.59 19.40
CA VAL A 169 2.82 -13.96 20.72
C VAL A 169 3.87 -14.71 21.54
N GLY A 170 4.59 -15.66 20.94
CA GLY A 170 5.65 -16.43 21.57
C GLY A 170 6.81 -15.55 22.09
N GLU A 171 7.22 -14.54 21.33
CA GLU A 171 8.26 -13.59 21.75
C GLU A 171 7.80 -12.69 22.91
N ARG A 172 6.55 -12.26 22.95
CA ARG A 172 5.98 -11.47 24.06
C ARG A 172 5.93 -12.24 25.37
N TRP A 173 5.76 -13.55 25.32
CA TRP A 173 5.81 -14.41 26.53
C TRP A 173 7.24 -14.56 27.06
N ARG A 174 8.22 -14.81 26.20
CA ARG A 174 9.64 -14.95 26.58
C ARG A 174 10.21 -13.65 27.18
N ALA A 175 9.85 -12.49 26.63
CA ALA A 175 10.28 -11.18 27.15
C ALA A 175 9.65 -10.79 28.51
N ARG A 176 8.70 -11.56 29.05
CA ARG A 176 8.10 -11.33 30.37
C ARG A 176 8.67 -12.24 31.46
N GLU A 177 9.49 -13.20 31.07
CA GLU A 177 10.15 -14.13 32.00
C GLU A 177 11.61 -13.72 32.35
N ASP A 178 12.15 -12.70 31.68
CA ASP A 178 13.43 -12.03 31.98
C ASP A 178 13.18 -10.70 32.75
#